data_1cbfe1c4f766baa01c1899f3c2483e5a
#
_entry.id   1cbfe1c4f766baa01c1899f3c2483e5a
#
_cell.length_a   1.000
_cell.length_b   1.000
_cell.length_c   1.000
_cell.angle_alpha   90.00
_cell.angle_beta   90.00
_cell.angle_gamma   90.00
#
_symmetry.space_group_name_H-M   'P 1'
#
loop_
_entity.id
_entity.type
_entity.pdbx_description
1 polymer ?
#
loop_
_entity_poly.entity_id
_entity_poly.type
_entity_poly.pdbx_seq_one_letter_code
_entity_poly.pdbx_strand_id
1 'polypeptide(L)'
;MTTYTRLRLLAQTAAIRWIDPHFVQRHPGRNLRRLIDALAPAVRCLQPNDRWSLGVFVDEWVRLLDEPPLEPLPPGKRIFMFSCYRGQFTHDLVMALLLAWRGHTITFGYLPKLQSPIKDPLDDHPSATGYLEAVFARVTKRSGGRVHCIDLSQTAIEDAACDEAFLAAQLNANIVMRVRQETYDPADPQVVFAHRHYSRLGRQAQQLARAWLGRHREAIDLCLIPNGASFENAQFCHAAKALDIPVNTFEKFAFSKVRTITHGDAFFNFFDLDRIWSRRRELGFLDEPKRSIVRKQAWDLLDQRRNSAGNAWDWQYQKATRSHSEDELQRRFAIERGRFVLICPNVPFDAGYEGWLGLFTSMRGWLVETVEHLLAHQDLPIVIRAHPAETRPGFGREKLATILADAGLASDRLVVLPGDSDINTYDLMPLCRFAAVFASTTGVEIAMHGKPVIAGANVYYARCRITEPTPDRDAYFKRLSALATGPAID
;
A
#
# COMPACT_ATOMS: atom_id res chain seq x y z
N MET A 1 10.01 -33.57 9.46
CA MET A 1 10.95 -32.44 9.51
C MET A 1 12.34 -33.01 9.76
N THR A 2 13.27 -32.91 8.82
CA THR A 2 14.62 -33.47 8.91
C THR A 2 15.45 -32.76 9.99
N THR A 3 16.43 -33.43 10.57
CA THR A 3 17.37 -32.85 11.56
C THR A 3 18.03 -31.57 11.03
N TYR A 4 18.33 -31.53 9.74
CA TYR A 4 18.85 -30.35 9.03
C TYR A 4 17.88 -29.15 9.10
N THR A 5 16.58 -29.38 8.89
CA THR A 5 15.55 -28.33 8.96
C THR A 5 15.40 -27.77 10.39
N ARG A 6 15.55 -28.65 11.42
CA ARG A 6 15.54 -28.24 12.82
C ARG A 6 16.76 -27.40 13.19
N LEU A 7 17.95 -27.82 12.78
CA LEU A 7 19.20 -27.07 13.02
C LEU A 7 19.17 -25.72 12.30
N ARG A 8 18.66 -25.67 11.09
CA ARG A 8 18.47 -24.45 10.31
C ARG A 8 17.54 -23.47 11.03
N LEU A 9 16.39 -23.95 11.53
CA LEU A 9 15.43 -23.14 12.30
C LEU A 9 16.02 -22.61 13.62
N LEU A 10 16.78 -23.43 14.35
CA LEU A 10 17.45 -23.01 15.59
C LEU A 10 18.53 -21.97 15.32
N ALA A 11 19.33 -22.16 14.27
CA ALA A 11 20.34 -21.19 13.86
C ALA A 11 19.71 -19.88 13.37
N GLN A 12 18.60 -19.94 12.65
CA GLN A 12 17.78 -18.79 12.24
C GLN A 12 17.26 -18.01 13.45
N THR A 13 16.71 -18.70 14.43
CA THR A 13 16.16 -18.08 15.65
C THR A 13 17.27 -17.45 16.50
N ALA A 14 18.43 -18.07 16.57
CA ALA A 14 19.60 -17.53 17.27
C ALA A 14 20.17 -16.30 16.56
N ALA A 15 20.32 -16.34 15.23
CA ALA A 15 20.82 -15.22 14.44
C ALA A 15 19.88 -14.00 14.50
N ILE A 16 18.55 -14.19 14.47
CA ILE A 16 17.57 -13.12 14.59
C ILE A 16 17.64 -12.45 15.99
N ARG A 17 17.89 -13.22 17.04
CA ARG A 17 18.06 -12.69 18.41
C ARG A 17 19.36 -11.92 18.60
N TRP A 18 20.42 -12.27 17.86
CA TRP A 18 21.74 -11.66 18.00
C TRP A 18 22.01 -10.48 17.07
N ILE A 19 21.30 -10.42 15.94
CA ILE A 19 21.44 -9.35 14.95
C ILE A 19 20.11 -8.58 14.89
N ASP A 20 19.87 -7.78 15.92
CA ASP A 20 18.82 -6.77 15.86
C ASP A 20 19.25 -5.66 14.88
N PRO A 21 18.59 -5.48 13.73
CA PRO A 21 18.92 -4.43 12.78
C PRO A 21 18.88 -3.03 13.41
N HIS A 22 18.04 -2.80 14.41
CA HIS A 22 17.97 -1.54 15.15
C HIS A 22 19.17 -1.33 16.08
N PHE A 23 19.74 -2.42 16.58
CA PHE A 23 20.97 -2.35 17.38
C PHE A 23 22.18 -1.94 16.50
N VAL A 24 22.26 -2.48 15.29
CA VAL A 24 23.31 -2.15 14.31
C VAL A 24 23.22 -0.69 13.84
N GLN A 25 22.02 -0.16 13.70
CA GLN A 25 21.81 1.25 13.35
C GLN A 25 22.24 2.21 14.46
N ARG A 26 22.11 1.80 15.73
CA ARG A 26 22.46 2.64 16.89
C ARG A 26 23.93 2.60 17.25
N HIS A 27 24.66 1.59 16.79
CA HIS A 27 26.07 1.38 17.15
C HIS A 27 26.96 1.12 15.91
N PRO A 28 27.22 2.13 15.07
CA PRO A 28 27.92 1.98 13.79
C PRO A 28 29.45 1.81 13.95
N GLY A 29 29.92 1.02 14.91
CA GLY A 29 31.32 0.75 15.11
C GLY A 29 31.94 -0.12 13.99
N ARG A 30 33.17 0.20 13.56
CA ARG A 30 33.94 -0.53 12.52
C ARG A 30 34.02 -2.04 12.73
N ASN A 31 34.08 -2.50 13.99
CA ASN A 31 34.18 -3.91 14.34
C ASN A 31 32.85 -4.67 14.13
N LEU A 32 31.71 -4.02 14.37
CA LEU A 32 30.39 -4.60 14.15
C LEU A 32 30.15 -4.80 12.65
N ARG A 33 30.57 -3.85 11.81
CA ARG A 33 30.48 -3.97 10.37
C ARG A 33 31.30 -5.15 9.83
N ARG A 34 32.52 -5.35 10.33
CA ARG A 34 33.36 -6.53 9.98
C ARG A 34 32.74 -7.85 10.42
N LEU A 35 32.09 -7.88 11.59
CA LEU A 35 31.36 -9.06 12.07
C LEU A 35 30.17 -9.36 11.20
N ILE A 36 29.40 -8.33 10.80
CA ILE A 36 28.28 -8.47 9.87
C ILE A 36 28.79 -8.97 8.51
N ASP A 37 29.86 -8.41 8.00
CA ASP A 37 30.46 -8.82 6.73
C ASP A 37 30.91 -10.29 6.76
N ALA A 38 31.51 -10.73 7.88
CA ALA A 38 31.93 -12.13 8.07
C ALA A 38 30.76 -13.10 8.24
N LEU A 39 29.68 -12.67 8.91
CA LEU A 39 28.50 -13.48 9.16
C LEU A 39 27.44 -13.39 8.03
N ALA A 40 27.54 -12.41 7.14
CA ALA A 40 26.60 -12.20 6.07
C ALA A 40 26.32 -13.45 5.20
N PRO A 41 27.32 -14.27 4.84
CA PRO A 41 27.08 -15.52 4.13
C PRO A 41 26.25 -16.54 4.92
N ALA A 42 26.50 -16.65 6.25
CA ALA A 42 25.74 -17.53 7.12
C ALA A 42 24.33 -17.01 7.40
N VAL A 43 24.19 -15.70 7.61
CA VAL A 43 22.90 -15.03 7.82
C VAL A 43 22.01 -15.13 6.58
N ARG A 44 22.57 -15.10 5.37
CA ARG A 44 21.85 -15.35 4.12
C ARG A 44 21.14 -16.69 4.09
N CYS A 45 21.81 -17.73 4.57
CA CYS A 45 21.22 -19.06 4.65
C CYS A 45 20.17 -19.18 5.76
N LEU A 46 20.16 -18.24 6.70
CA LEU A 46 19.43 -18.31 7.95
C LEU A 46 18.20 -17.39 8.03
N GLN A 47 18.10 -16.35 7.21
CA GLN A 47 16.94 -15.46 7.24
C GLN A 47 15.73 -16.12 6.60
N PRO A 48 14.58 -16.20 7.30
CA PRO A 48 13.31 -16.68 6.73
C PRO A 48 12.68 -15.64 5.81
N ASN A 49 13.39 -14.60 5.47
CA ASN A 49 12.90 -13.48 4.68
C ASN A 49 12.91 -13.88 3.20
N ASP A 50 11.82 -13.63 2.50
CA ASP A 50 11.62 -13.87 1.06
C ASP A 50 12.78 -13.39 0.17
N ARG A 51 13.53 -12.40 0.65
CA ARG A 51 14.70 -11.83 -0.02
C ARG A 51 15.80 -12.84 -0.33
N TRP A 52 16.07 -13.76 0.61
CA TRP A 52 17.16 -14.74 0.52
C TRP A 52 16.69 -16.11 0.02
N SER A 53 15.39 -16.35 0.06
CA SER A 53 14.75 -17.51 -0.55
C SER A 53 14.42 -17.33 -2.03
N LEU A 54 14.60 -16.11 -2.56
CA LEU A 54 14.25 -15.74 -3.93
C LEU A 54 14.79 -16.75 -4.96
N GLY A 55 16.04 -17.18 -4.80
CA GLY A 55 16.65 -18.14 -5.72
C GLY A 55 15.97 -19.52 -5.74
N VAL A 56 15.57 -20.03 -4.57
CA VAL A 56 14.84 -21.31 -4.47
C VAL A 56 13.44 -21.18 -5.06
N PHE A 57 12.77 -20.08 -4.72
CA PHE A 57 11.43 -19.78 -5.20
C PHE A 57 11.39 -19.61 -6.72
N VAL A 58 12.35 -18.86 -7.28
CA VAL A 58 12.48 -18.68 -8.72
C VAL A 58 12.72 -19.99 -9.44
N ASP A 59 13.52 -20.92 -8.89
CA ASP A 59 13.78 -22.23 -9.50
C ASP A 59 12.52 -23.08 -9.63
N GLU A 60 11.58 -22.95 -8.70
CA GLU A 60 10.28 -23.61 -8.79
C GLU A 60 9.40 -22.96 -9.87
N TRP A 61 9.35 -21.64 -9.93
CA TRP A 61 8.48 -20.93 -10.86
C TRP A 61 8.99 -20.90 -12.31
N VAL A 62 10.30 -20.95 -12.52
CA VAL A 62 10.84 -21.03 -13.88
C VAL A 62 10.41 -22.33 -14.59
N ARG A 63 10.15 -23.41 -13.85
CA ARG A 63 9.62 -24.66 -14.40
C ARG A 63 8.25 -24.48 -15.07
N LEU A 64 7.47 -23.46 -14.65
CA LEU A 64 6.20 -23.14 -15.31
C LEU A 64 6.38 -22.88 -16.81
N LEU A 65 7.53 -22.38 -17.23
CA LEU A 65 7.79 -22.09 -18.64
C LEU A 65 7.97 -23.36 -19.50
N ASP A 66 8.18 -24.51 -18.87
CA ASP A 66 8.27 -25.82 -19.54
C ASP A 66 6.88 -26.42 -19.75
N GLU A 67 5.86 -25.94 -19.02
CA GLU A 67 4.48 -26.39 -19.15
C GLU A 67 3.79 -25.73 -20.35
N PRO A 68 3.02 -26.47 -21.16
CA PRO A 68 2.26 -25.87 -22.24
C PRO A 68 1.16 -24.95 -21.68
N PRO A 69 0.86 -23.82 -22.33
CA PRO A 69 -0.26 -23.00 -21.96
C PRO A 69 -1.58 -23.75 -22.14
N LEU A 70 -2.53 -23.51 -21.22
CA LEU A 70 -3.83 -24.20 -21.20
C LEU A 70 -4.70 -23.87 -22.42
N GLU A 71 -4.45 -22.77 -23.11
CA GLU A 71 -5.19 -22.30 -24.28
C GLU A 71 -4.22 -21.70 -25.31
N PRO A 72 -4.58 -21.68 -26.62
CA PRO A 72 -3.83 -20.94 -27.62
C PRO A 72 -3.66 -19.49 -27.21
N LEU A 73 -2.43 -18.98 -27.27
CA LEU A 73 -2.12 -17.64 -26.84
C LEU A 73 -2.21 -16.65 -28.01
N PRO A 74 -2.74 -15.43 -27.77
CA PRO A 74 -2.63 -14.35 -28.74
C PRO A 74 -1.15 -13.99 -28.94
N PRO A 75 -0.82 -13.24 -30.00
CA PRO A 75 0.54 -12.73 -30.20
C PRO A 75 1.06 -12.04 -28.94
N GLY A 76 2.26 -12.41 -28.53
CA GLY A 76 2.88 -11.88 -27.32
C GLY A 76 3.28 -10.40 -27.48
N LYS A 77 3.27 -9.66 -26.37
CA LYS A 77 3.78 -8.28 -26.28
C LYS A 77 5.18 -8.29 -25.69
N ARG A 78 5.96 -7.26 -26.04
CA ARG A 78 7.24 -6.92 -25.42
C ARG A 78 6.95 -6.00 -24.23
N ILE A 79 7.05 -6.54 -23.02
CA ILE A 79 6.67 -5.85 -21.79
C ILE A 79 7.92 -5.47 -21.01
N PHE A 80 8.05 -4.18 -20.69
CA PHE A 80 9.01 -3.71 -19.71
C PHE A 80 8.38 -3.72 -18.34
N MET A 81 8.98 -4.43 -17.39
CA MET A 81 8.61 -4.40 -15.97
C MET A 81 9.73 -3.75 -15.18
N PHE A 82 9.36 -2.82 -14.31
CA PHE A 82 10.29 -2.18 -13.38
C PHE A 82 10.06 -2.67 -11.96
N SER A 83 11.12 -2.93 -11.21
CA SER A 83 11.06 -3.23 -9.79
C SER A 83 12.29 -2.73 -9.06
N CYS A 84 12.10 -2.09 -7.91
CA CYS A 84 13.18 -1.57 -7.07
C CYS A 84 13.09 -1.99 -5.60
N TYR A 85 11.98 -2.60 -5.20
CA TYR A 85 11.77 -3.04 -3.82
C TYR A 85 12.13 -4.52 -3.65
N ARG A 86 13.20 -4.81 -2.92
CA ARG A 86 13.66 -6.18 -2.70
C ARG A 86 12.60 -7.10 -2.11
N GLY A 87 11.77 -6.60 -1.20
CA GLY A 87 10.65 -7.35 -0.65
C GLY A 87 9.54 -7.70 -1.65
N GLN A 88 9.54 -7.07 -2.83
CA GLN A 88 8.57 -7.31 -3.89
C GLN A 88 9.14 -8.14 -5.04
N PHE A 89 10.46 -8.25 -5.17
CA PHE A 89 11.09 -8.96 -6.29
C PHE A 89 10.53 -10.37 -6.53
N THR A 90 10.25 -11.14 -5.48
CA THR A 90 9.66 -12.46 -5.60
C THR A 90 8.32 -12.40 -6.34
N HIS A 91 7.45 -11.49 -5.92
CA HIS A 91 6.12 -11.36 -6.54
C HIS A 91 6.20 -10.82 -7.95
N ASP A 92 7.06 -9.85 -8.19
CA ASP A 92 7.22 -9.19 -9.49
C ASP A 92 7.83 -10.16 -10.50
N LEU A 93 8.79 -10.99 -10.08
CA LEU A 93 9.35 -12.06 -10.92
C LEU A 93 8.34 -13.15 -11.23
N VAL A 94 7.50 -13.56 -10.29
CA VAL A 94 6.41 -14.50 -10.55
C VAL A 94 5.47 -13.95 -11.61
N MET A 95 5.11 -12.69 -11.53
CA MET A 95 4.28 -12.05 -12.54
C MET A 95 4.98 -12.02 -13.91
N ALA A 96 6.28 -11.69 -13.93
CA ALA A 96 7.06 -11.75 -15.17
C ALA A 96 7.09 -13.13 -15.80
N LEU A 97 7.27 -14.19 -14.99
CA LEU A 97 7.25 -15.58 -15.44
C LEU A 97 5.87 -16.03 -15.93
N LEU A 98 4.80 -15.63 -15.24
CA LEU A 98 3.42 -15.91 -15.68
C LEU A 98 3.10 -15.23 -17.01
N LEU A 99 3.51 -13.98 -17.20
CA LEU A 99 3.34 -13.27 -18.46
C LEU A 99 4.19 -13.91 -19.58
N ALA A 100 5.42 -14.34 -19.28
CA ALA A 100 6.25 -15.05 -20.21
C ALA A 100 5.66 -16.43 -20.59
N TRP A 101 5.08 -17.13 -19.63
CA TRP A 101 4.33 -18.37 -19.89
C TRP A 101 3.13 -18.13 -20.81
N ARG A 102 2.47 -16.95 -20.68
CA ARG A 102 1.38 -16.49 -21.55
C ARG A 102 1.86 -15.97 -22.91
N GLY A 103 3.12 -16.16 -23.28
CA GLY A 103 3.67 -15.85 -24.62
C GLY A 103 4.24 -14.44 -24.76
N HIS A 104 4.32 -13.64 -23.68
CA HIS A 104 4.95 -12.34 -23.72
C HIS A 104 6.48 -12.44 -23.58
N THR A 105 7.20 -11.45 -24.11
CA THR A 105 8.63 -11.25 -23.84
C THR A 105 8.78 -10.17 -22.78
N ILE A 106 9.49 -10.47 -21.72
CA ILE A 106 9.60 -9.58 -20.55
C ILE A 106 11.02 -9.06 -20.44
N THR A 107 11.17 -7.74 -20.42
CA THR A 107 12.38 -7.07 -19.94
C THR A 107 12.14 -6.62 -18.51
N PHE A 108 12.80 -7.29 -17.56
CA PHE A 108 12.69 -7.03 -16.13
C PHE A 108 13.83 -6.11 -15.68
N GLY A 109 13.58 -4.79 -15.66
CA GLY A 109 14.53 -3.81 -15.18
C GLY A 109 14.51 -3.71 -13.66
N TYR A 110 15.67 -3.79 -13.01
CA TYR A 110 15.75 -3.69 -11.55
C TYR A 110 16.89 -2.76 -11.10
N LEU A 111 16.77 -2.26 -9.87
CA LEU A 111 17.82 -1.54 -9.17
C LEU A 111 18.37 -2.42 -8.05
N PRO A 112 19.65 -2.82 -8.11
CA PRO A 112 20.23 -3.72 -7.10
C PRO A 112 20.43 -3.07 -5.74
N LYS A 113 20.55 -1.75 -5.70
CA LYS A 113 20.66 -0.95 -4.47
C LYS A 113 19.37 -0.20 -4.23
N LEU A 114 18.72 -0.51 -3.12
CA LEU A 114 17.57 0.25 -2.68
C LEU A 114 18.03 1.62 -2.18
N GLN A 115 17.51 2.66 -2.78
CA GLN A 115 17.78 4.04 -2.35
C GLN A 115 16.76 4.55 -1.32
N SER A 116 15.83 3.69 -0.88
CA SER A 116 14.87 4.01 0.16
C SER A 116 15.55 4.36 1.48
N PRO A 117 15.06 5.35 2.21
CA PRO A 117 15.56 5.69 3.54
C PRO A 117 15.21 4.65 4.63
N ILE A 118 14.28 3.74 4.33
CA ILE A 118 13.98 2.57 5.18
C ILE A 118 14.84 1.42 4.65
N LYS A 119 16.13 1.46 5.00
CA LYS A 119 17.08 0.42 4.61
C LYS A 119 17.28 -0.56 5.75
N ASP A 120 17.16 -1.84 5.43
CA ASP A 120 17.88 -2.85 6.17
C ASP A 120 19.39 -2.66 5.88
N PRO A 121 20.26 -2.56 6.89
CA PRO A 121 21.70 -2.44 6.67
C PRO A 121 22.28 -3.55 5.78
N LEU A 122 21.64 -4.71 5.74
CA LEU A 122 22.02 -5.83 4.87
C LEU A 122 21.61 -5.62 3.40
N ASP A 123 20.68 -4.70 3.12
CA ASP A 123 20.22 -4.45 1.74
C ASP A 123 21.30 -3.83 0.85
N ASP A 124 22.20 -3.04 1.41
CA ASP A 124 23.32 -2.41 0.70
C ASP A 124 24.62 -3.23 0.75
N HIS A 125 24.62 -4.40 1.39
CA HIS A 125 25.80 -5.22 1.47
C HIS A 125 26.15 -5.77 0.07
N PRO A 126 27.43 -5.68 -0.37
CA PRO A 126 27.85 -6.15 -1.71
C PRO A 126 27.41 -7.58 -2.00
N SER A 127 27.39 -8.42 -0.98
CA SER A 127 26.95 -9.79 -1.11
C SER A 127 25.44 -9.94 -1.38
N ALA A 128 24.60 -9.01 -0.95
CA ALA A 128 23.17 -9.00 -1.28
C ALA A 128 22.96 -8.63 -2.75
N THR A 129 23.71 -7.65 -3.24
CA THR A 129 23.71 -7.27 -4.66
C THR A 129 24.16 -8.43 -5.53
N GLY A 130 25.30 -9.05 -5.25
CA GLY A 130 25.80 -10.19 -6.01
C GLY A 130 24.87 -11.42 -5.98
N TYR A 131 24.13 -11.63 -4.90
CA TYR A 131 23.11 -12.67 -4.84
C TYR A 131 21.96 -12.38 -5.80
N LEU A 132 21.44 -11.14 -5.83
CA LEU A 132 20.37 -10.75 -6.75
C LEU A 132 20.79 -10.86 -8.20
N GLU A 133 21.99 -10.38 -8.53
CA GLU A 133 22.58 -10.49 -9.87
C GLU A 133 22.66 -11.96 -10.32
N ALA A 134 23.14 -12.85 -9.45
CA ALA A 134 23.21 -14.29 -9.75
C ALA A 134 21.84 -14.90 -9.94
N VAL A 135 20.83 -14.52 -9.15
CA VAL A 135 19.45 -15.01 -9.31
C VAL A 135 18.88 -14.53 -10.63
N PHE A 136 19.00 -13.24 -10.95
CA PHE A 136 18.42 -12.66 -12.16
C PHE A 136 19.12 -13.17 -13.44
N ALA A 137 20.43 -13.33 -13.42
CA ALA A 137 21.16 -13.99 -14.51
C ALA A 137 20.66 -15.43 -14.76
N ARG A 138 20.37 -16.17 -13.67
CA ARG A 138 19.81 -17.52 -13.76
C ARG A 138 18.40 -17.53 -14.33
N VAL A 139 17.53 -16.56 -13.95
CA VAL A 139 16.20 -16.39 -14.54
C VAL A 139 16.31 -16.17 -16.04
N THR A 140 17.13 -15.22 -16.48
CA THR A 140 17.34 -14.93 -17.90
C THR A 140 17.78 -16.18 -18.66
N LYS A 141 18.78 -16.90 -18.16
CA LYS A 141 19.30 -18.12 -18.78
C LYS A 141 18.25 -19.22 -18.87
N ARG A 142 17.57 -19.53 -17.75
CA ARG A 142 16.61 -20.65 -17.67
C ARG A 142 15.29 -20.37 -18.38
N SER A 143 14.90 -19.10 -18.52
CA SER A 143 13.72 -18.72 -19.30
C SER A 143 13.93 -18.79 -20.83
N GLY A 144 15.13 -19.12 -21.27
CA GLY A 144 15.47 -19.07 -22.70
C GLY A 144 15.36 -17.67 -23.29
N GLY A 145 15.62 -16.64 -22.50
CA GLY A 145 15.53 -15.23 -22.89
C GLY A 145 14.09 -14.66 -22.90
N ARG A 146 13.07 -15.45 -22.57
CA ARG A 146 11.69 -14.93 -22.45
C ARG A 146 11.54 -13.91 -21.33
N VAL A 147 12.31 -14.05 -20.25
CA VAL A 147 12.45 -13.03 -19.20
C VAL A 147 13.90 -12.58 -19.18
N HIS A 148 14.16 -11.36 -19.59
CA HIS A 148 15.48 -10.77 -19.62
C HIS A 148 15.62 -9.77 -18.46
N CYS A 149 16.42 -10.12 -17.44
CA CYS A 149 16.64 -9.28 -16.28
C CYS A 149 17.84 -8.33 -16.51
N ILE A 150 17.62 -7.04 -16.29
CA ILE A 150 18.63 -5.99 -16.57
C ILE A 150 18.83 -5.14 -15.31
N ASP A 151 20.10 -4.99 -14.91
CA ASP A 151 20.50 -4.00 -13.91
C ASP A 151 20.50 -2.60 -14.52
N LEU A 152 19.51 -1.79 -14.16
CA LEU A 152 19.35 -0.44 -14.67
C LEU A 152 20.38 0.53 -14.09
N SER A 153 21.03 0.22 -12.99
CA SER A 153 22.06 1.08 -12.41
C SER A 153 23.29 1.25 -13.31
N GLN A 154 23.45 0.37 -14.30
CA GLN A 154 24.52 0.43 -15.30
C GLN A 154 24.17 1.31 -16.51
N THR A 155 22.97 1.86 -16.54
CA THR A 155 22.54 2.72 -17.65
C THR A 155 23.29 4.05 -17.61
N ALA A 156 23.93 4.43 -18.72
CA ALA A 156 24.52 5.75 -18.83
C ALA A 156 23.40 6.81 -18.82
N ILE A 157 23.47 7.71 -17.88
CA ILE A 157 22.52 8.81 -17.70
C ILE A 157 23.15 10.03 -18.39
N GLU A 158 22.45 10.56 -19.38
CA GLU A 158 22.75 11.87 -19.95
C GLU A 158 22.09 12.94 -19.07
N ASP A 159 22.68 14.13 -19.04
CA ASP A 159 22.14 15.25 -18.24
C ASP A 159 20.89 15.81 -18.93
N ALA A 160 19.81 15.05 -18.86
CA ALA A 160 18.52 15.40 -19.44
C ALA A 160 17.73 16.27 -18.46
N ALA A 161 17.05 17.30 -18.99
CA ALA A 161 16.17 18.15 -18.20
C ALA A 161 15.08 17.32 -17.52
N CYS A 162 14.91 17.55 -16.21
CA CYS A 162 13.85 16.95 -15.41
C CYS A 162 12.57 17.78 -15.48
N ASP A 163 11.44 17.12 -15.28
CA ASP A 163 10.18 17.79 -15.01
C ASP A 163 10.13 18.17 -13.50
N GLU A 164 10.54 19.40 -13.23
CA GLU A 164 10.64 19.90 -11.85
C GLU A 164 9.27 20.03 -11.17
N ALA A 165 8.19 20.30 -11.90
CA ALA A 165 6.84 20.39 -11.35
C ALA A 165 6.38 19.02 -10.85
N PHE A 166 6.58 17.96 -11.65
CA PHE A 166 6.28 16.61 -11.24
C PHE A 166 7.15 16.15 -10.06
N LEU A 167 8.44 16.47 -10.08
CA LEU A 167 9.35 16.15 -8.97
C LEU A 167 8.91 16.82 -7.67
N ALA A 168 8.49 18.10 -7.72
CA ALA A 168 8.02 18.84 -6.55
C ALA A 168 6.74 18.22 -5.96
N ALA A 169 5.78 17.86 -6.80
CA ALA A 169 4.55 17.20 -6.37
C ALA A 169 4.84 15.85 -5.68
N GLN A 170 5.72 15.03 -6.25
CA GLN A 170 6.12 13.75 -5.66
C GLN A 170 6.95 13.90 -4.38
N LEU A 171 7.72 14.97 -4.26
CA LEU A 171 8.61 15.21 -3.13
C LEU A 171 7.84 15.33 -1.82
N ASN A 172 6.75 16.12 -1.79
CA ASN A 172 5.93 16.29 -0.59
C ASN A 172 5.37 14.95 -0.09
N ALA A 173 4.79 14.14 -0.96
CA ALA A 173 4.27 12.83 -0.60
C ALA A 173 5.35 11.92 0.03
N ASN A 174 6.55 11.92 -0.55
CA ASN A 174 7.67 11.13 -0.03
C ASN A 174 8.20 11.66 1.32
N ILE A 175 8.19 12.97 1.54
CA ILE A 175 8.54 13.57 2.84
C ILE A 175 7.51 13.17 3.90
N VAL A 176 6.22 13.36 3.64
CA VAL A 176 5.10 12.98 4.51
C VAL A 176 5.21 11.50 4.93
N MET A 177 5.42 10.62 3.96
CA MET A 177 5.64 9.18 4.22
C MET A 177 6.87 8.91 5.07
N ARG A 178 7.93 9.69 4.92
CA ARG A 178 9.17 9.52 5.68
C ARG A 178 9.06 10.00 7.12
N VAL A 179 8.50 11.20 7.32
CA VAL A 179 8.38 11.81 8.65
C VAL A 179 7.18 11.30 9.44
N ARG A 180 6.27 10.58 8.77
CA ARG A 180 5.08 9.96 9.36
C ARG A 180 4.11 10.98 9.97
N GLN A 181 3.99 12.12 9.32
CA GLN A 181 3.03 13.18 9.68
C GLN A 181 2.67 13.99 8.44
N GLU A 182 1.44 14.45 8.35
CA GLU A 182 0.94 15.24 7.23
C GLU A 182 1.38 16.69 7.32
N THR A 183 1.41 17.22 8.54
CA THR A 183 1.89 18.58 8.83
C THR A 183 3.28 18.50 9.47
N TYR A 184 4.26 19.18 8.88
CA TYR A 184 5.64 19.15 9.38
C TYR A 184 6.30 20.54 9.31
N ASP A 185 7.27 20.76 10.20
CA ASP A 185 8.14 21.93 10.16
C ASP A 185 9.21 21.73 9.06
N PRO A 186 9.29 22.61 8.05
CA PRO A 186 10.33 22.53 7.03
C PRO A 186 11.75 22.64 7.58
N ALA A 187 11.93 23.21 8.77
CA ALA A 187 13.23 23.34 9.44
C ALA A 187 13.61 22.10 10.27
N ASP A 188 12.69 21.13 10.49
CA ASP A 188 13.02 19.88 11.17
C ASP A 188 14.18 19.19 10.45
N PRO A 189 15.28 18.81 11.15
CA PRO A 189 16.43 18.15 10.55
C PRO A 189 16.08 16.89 9.76
N GLN A 190 15.03 16.15 10.14
CA GLN A 190 14.57 14.97 9.41
C GLN A 190 13.87 15.35 8.11
N VAL A 191 13.11 16.45 8.11
CA VAL A 191 12.47 17.00 6.90
C VAL A 191 13.52 17.54 5.94
N VAL A 192 14.49 18.31 6.44
CA VAL A 192 15.62 18.82 5.63
C VAL A 192 16.40 17.67 5.00
N PHE A 193 16.69 16.62 5.78
CA PHE A 193 17.34 15.43 5.25
C PHE A 193 16.49 14.74 4.18
N ALA A 194 15.21 14.50 4.46
CA ALA A 194 14.28 13.86 3.53
C ALA A 194 14.14 14.67 2.24
N HIS A 195 13.97 15.98 2.33
CA HIS A 195 13.90 16.88 1.19
C HIS A 195 15.14 16.74 0.28
N ARG A 196 16.32 16.85 0.84
CA ARG A 196 17.59 16.72 0.10
C ARG A 196 17.74 15.33 -0.53
N HIS A 197 17.42 14.29 0.24
CA HIS A 197 17.55 12.91 -0.23
C HIS A 197 16.58 12.62 -1.39
N TYR A 198 15.30 12.92 -1.24
CA TYR A 198 14.30 12.62 -2.26
C TYR A 198 14.37 13.51 -3.48
N SER A 199 14.78 14.77 -3.34
CA SER A 199 15.04 15.62 -4.50
C SER A 199 16.13 15.03 -5.41
N ARG A 200 17.23 14.54 -4.79
CA ARG A 200 18.30 13.88 -5.54
C ARG A 200 17.82 12.57 -6.16
N LEU A 201 17.17 11.72 -5.38
CA LEU A 201 16.69 10.43 -5.81
C LEU A 201 15.69 10.54 -6.96
N GLY A 202 14.74 11.47 -6.83
CA GLY A 202 13.73 11.70 -7.87
C GLY A 202 14.37 12.13 -9.20
N ARG A 203 15.31 13.06 -9.18
CA ARG A 203 16.03 13.48 -10.40
C ARG A 203 16.80 12.33 -11.05
N GLN A 204 17.57 11.59 -10.25
CA GLN A 204 18.33 10.45 -10.75
C GLN A 204 17.41 9.37 -11.35
N ALA A 205 16.29 9.07 -10.68
CA ALA A 205 15.33 8.09 -11.18
C ALA A 205 14.63 8.56 -12.47
N GLN A 206 14.29 9.86 -12.56
CA GLN A 206 13.67 10.41 -13.76
C GLN A 206 14.62 10.42 -14.95
N GLN A 207 15.87 10.84 -14.76
CA GLN A 207 16.90 10.81 -15.79
C GLN A 207 17.18 9.38 -16.26
N LEU A 208 17.29 8.43 -15.30
CA LEU A 208 17.47 7.02 -15.62
C LEU A 208 16.31 6.46 -16.44
N ALA A 209 15.07 6.73 -16.00
CA ALA A 209 13.87 6.26 -16.67
C ALA A 209 13.78 6.81 -18.10
N ARG A 210 14.01 8.10 -18.30
CA ARG A 210 14.02 8.74 -19.61
C ARG A 210 15.13 8.18 -20.52
N ALA A 211 16.35 8.06 -20.01
CA ALA A 211 17.48 7.54 -20.78
C ALA A 211 17.25 6.09 -21.20
N TRP A 212 16.80 5.24 -20.30
CA TRP A 212 16.61 3.84 -20.61
C TRP A 212 15.40 3.60 -21.52
N LEU A 213 14.23 4.13 -21.16
CA LEU A 213 12.99 3.96 -21.93
C LEU A 213 13.12 4.63 -23.31
N GLY A 214 13.75 5.80 -23.40
CA GLY A 214 13.96 6.48 -24.67
C GLY A 214 14.80 5.65 -25.66
N ARG A 215 15.90 5.05 -25.18
CA ARG A 215 16.75 4.18 -26.04
C ARG A 215 16.03 2.90 -26.50
N HIS A 216 15.06 2.41 -25.73
CA HIS A 216 14.39 1.14 -26.01
C HIS A 216 12.92 1.32 -26.43
N ARG A 217 12.51 2.57 -26.74
CA ARG A 217 11.11 2.92 -27.03
C ARG A 217 10.46 1.97 -28.05
N GLU A 218 11.12 1.72 -29.15
CA GLU A 218 10.62 0.88 -30.24
C GLU A 218 10.56 -0.62 -29.90
N ALA A 219 11.22 -1.02 -28.83
CA ALA A 219 11.24 -2.41 -28.35
C ALA A 219 10.24 -2.68 -27.23
N ILE A 220 9.39 -1.69 -26.85
CA ILE A 220 8.47 -1.79 -25.72
C ILE A 220 7.04 -1.51 -26.21
N ASP A 221 6.16 -2.48 -26.03
CA ASP A 221 4.75 -2.35 -26.34
C ASP A 221 3.93 -1.93 -25.11
N LEU A 222 4.45 -2.17 -23.89
CA LEU A 222 3.79 -1.88 -22.62
C LEU A 222 4.80 -1.79 -21.47
N CYS A 223 4.67 -0.78 -20.63
CA CYS A 223 5.30 -0.74 -19.32
C CYS A 223 4.36 -1.29 -18.25
N LEU A 224 4.87 -2.16 -17.38
CA LEU A 224 4.15 -2.69 -16.23
C LEU A 224 4.93 -2.34 -14.96
N ILE A 225 4.38 -1.42 -14.15
CA ILE A 225 5.11 -0.76 -13.07
C ILE A 225 4.35 -0.93 -11.75
N PRO A 226 5.02 -1.35 -10.65
CA PRO A 226 4.38 -1.48 -9.36
C PRO A 226 3.85 -0.13 -8.88
N ASN A 227 2.61 -0.08 -8.41
CA ASN A 227 2.00 1.05 -7.75
C ASN A 227 1.91 2.35 -8.58
N GLY A 228 2.99 2.77 -9.23
CA GLY A 228 3.03 3.97 -10.08
C GLY A 228 3.12 5.31 -9.35
N ALA A 229 3.03 5.33 -8.02
CA ALA A 229 2.91 6.56 -7.23
C ALA A 229 4.12 6.83 -6.33
N SER A 230 4.86 5.82 -5.93
CA SER A 230 5.95 5.98 -4.96
C SER A 230 7.33 6.03 -5.60
N PHE A 231 8.17 6.92 -5.11
CA PHE A 231 9.60 6.98 -5.41
C PHE A 231 9.94 6.81 -6.90
N GLU A 232 10.82 5.86 -7.21
CA GLU A 232 11.29 5.54 -8.54
C GLU A 232 10.16 5.06 -9.47
N ASN A 233 9.18 4.34 -8.93
CA ASN A 233 8.04 3.85 -9.70
C ASN A 233 7.28 4.99 -10.40
N ALA A 234 7.04 6.10 -9.69
CA ALA A 234 6.39 7.28 -10.25
C ALA A 234 7.19 7.89 -11.40
N GLN A 235 8.52 7.92 -11.28
CA GLN A 235 9.39 8.48 -12.30
C GLN A 235 9.39 7.62 -13.58
N PHE A 236 9.37 6.29 -13.45
CA PHE A 236 9.24 5.39 -14.61
C PHE A 236 7.87 5.50 -15.28
N CYS A 237 6.79 5.62 -14.51
CA CYS A 237 5.45 5.88 -15.05
C CYS A 237 5.42 7.21 -15.83
N HIS A 238 5.95 8.27 -15.23
CA HIS A 238 5.99 9.60 -15.84
C HIS A 238 6.81 9.60 -17.14
N ALA A 239 8.00 9.01 -17.12
CA ALA A 239 8.86 8.92 -18.29
C ALA A 239 8.22 8.09 -19.43
N ALA A 240 7.57 6.96 -19.09
CA ALA A 240 6.89 6.15 -20.09
C ALA A 240 5.75 6.91 -20.77
N LYS A 241 4.94 7.66 -20.00
CA LYS A 241 3.89 8.53 -20.54
C LYS A 241 4.43 9.62 -21.46
N ALA A 242 5.50 10.29 -21.03
CA ALA A 242 6.15 11.34 -21.84
C ALA A 242 6.74 10.81 -23.17
N LEU A 243 6.95 9.51 -23.27
CA LEU A 243 7.43 8.81 -24.46
C LEU A 243 6.32 8.08 -25.23
N ASP A 244 5.05 8.33 -24.91
CA ASP A 244 3.89 7.64 -25.50
C ASP A 244 4.00 6.10 -25.44
N ILE A 245 4.59 5.57 -24.36
CA ILE A 245 4.60 4.14 -24.07
C ILE A 245 3.39 3.82 -23.19
N PRO A 246 2.51 2.89 -23.59
CA PRO A 246 1.41 2.47 -22.74
C PRO A 246 1.90 1.99 -21.37
N VAL A 247 1.23 2.41 -20.30
CA VAL A 247 1.58 2.04 -18.93
C VAL A 247 0.39 1.35 -18.26
N ASN A 248 0.64 0.21 -17.66
CA ASN A 248 -0.25 -0.38 -16.66
C ASN A 248 0.46 -0.41 -15.32
N THR A 249 -0.28 -0.15 -14.25
CA THR A 249 0.24 -0.32 -12.89
C THR A 249 -0.30 -1.58 -12.27
N PHE A 250 0.39 -2.10 -11.26
CA PHE A 250 -0.08 -3.23 -10.49
C PHE A 250 0.20 -3.05 -9.01
N GLU A 251 -0.67 -3.58 -8.17
CA GLU A 251 -0.56 -3.47 -6.73
C GLU A 251 -1.11 -4.72 -6.05
N LYS A 252 -0.71 -4.97 -4.81
CA LYS A 252 -1.32 -5.97 -3.95
C LYS A 252 -2.71 -5.48 -3.52
N PHE A 253 -3.73 -6.29 -3.76
CA PHE A 253 -5.07 -5.95 -3.29
C PHE A 253 -5.18 -6.12 -1.77
N ALA A 254 -5.75 -5.11 -1.09
CA ALA A 254 -5.74 -5.00 0.37
C ALA A 254 -6.36 -6.22 1.10
N PHE A 255 -7.30 -6.90 0.47
CA PHE A 255 -8.05 -7.99 1.11
C PHE A 255 -7.58 -9.39 0.75
N SER A 256 -6.55 -9.54 -0.08
CA SER A 256 -6.19 -10.87 -0.57
C SER A 256 -4.71 -10.97 -0.98
N LYS A 257 -4.29 -12.20 -1.26
CA LYS A 257 -3.00 -12.48 -1.89
C LYS A 257 -2.99 -12.19 -3.40
N VAL A 258 -4.05 -11.59 -3.93
CA VAL A 258 -4.21 -11.28 -5.35
C VAL A 258 -3.53 -9.98 -5.70
N ARG A 259 -2.92 -9.91 -6.87
CA ARG A 259 -2.48 -8.68 -7.51
C ARG A 259 -3.53 -8.19 -8.48
N THR A 260 -3.75 -6.90 -8.51
CA THR A 260 -4.58 -6.26 -9.53
C THR A 260 -3.69 -5.53 -10.52
N ILE A 261 -4.08 -5.55 -11.79
CA ILE A 261 -3.40 -4.83 -12.87
C ILE A 261 -4.42 -3.86 -13.45
N THR A 262 -4.06 -2.59 -13.55
CA THR A 262 -4.90 -1.59 -14.23
C THR A 262 -4.75 -1.68 -15.74
N HIS A 263 -5.75 -1.17 -16.43
CA HIS A 263 -5.61 -0.78 -17.82
C HIS A 263 -5.45 0.73 -17.89
N GLY A 264 -4.27 1.20 -18.25
CA GLY A 264 -3.99 2.61 -18.38
C GLY A 264 -3.18 3.19 -17.24
N ASP A 265 -3.21 4.48 -17.14
CA ASP A 265 -2.28 5.31 -16.41
C ASP A 265 -2.73 5.69 -14.98
N ALA A 266 -3.66 4.91 -14.41
CA ALA A 266 -4.07 5.14 -13.03
C ALA A 266 -2.87 5.02 -12.09
N PHE A 267 -2.66 6.03 -11.28
CA PHE A 267 -1.58 6.13 -10.30
C PHE A 267 -1.58 4.95 -9.32
N PHE A 268 -2.76 4.53 -8.89
CA PHE A 268 -2.99 3.30 -8.15
C PHE A 268 -4.01 2.49 -8.95
N ASN A 269 -3.72 1.25 -9.18
CA ASN A 269 -4.64 0.35 -9.87
C ASN A 269 -6.00 0.17 -9.17
N PHE A 270 -6.11 0.62 -7.94
CA PHE A 270 -7.36 0.59 -7.20
C PHE A 270 -8.45 1.46 -7.83
N PHE A 271 -8.09 2.54 -8.51
CA PHE A 271 -9.08 3.44 -9.12
C PHE A 271 -9.80 2.86 -10.34
N ASP A 272 -9.36 1.72 -10.83
CA ASP A 272 -9.99 0.99 -11.93
C ASP A 272 -10.99 -0.10 -11.47
N LEU A 273 -11.25 -0.17 -10.16
CA LEU A 273 -12.09 -1.23 -9.60
C LEU A 273 -13.53 -1.17 -10.13
N ASP A 274 -14.07 0.02 -10.41
CA ASP A 274 -15.39 0.23 -11.00
C ASP A 274 -15.51 -0.43 -12.39
N ARG A 275 -14.46 -0.35 -13.21
CA ARG A 275 -14.41 -0.99 -14.53
C ARG A 275 -14.32 -2.52 -14.39
N ILE A 276 -13.49 -3.00 -13.49
CA ILE A 276 -13.39 -4.43 -13.19
C ILE A 276 -14.73 -4.96 -12.68
N TRP A 277 -15.39 -4.21 -11.80
CA TRP A 277 -16.68 -4.53 -11.24
C TRP A 277 -17.77 -4.56 -12.32
N SER A 278 -17.86 -3.53 -13.16
CA SER A 278 -18.83 -3.45 -14.28
C SER A 278 -18.62 -4.59 -15.25
N ARG A 279 -17.39 -4.88 -15.66
CA ARG A 279 -17.05 -5.98 -16.55
C ARG A 279 -17.48 -7.35 -15.99
N ARG A 280 -17.28 -7.57 -14.69
CA ARG A 280 -17.73 -8.83 -14.04
C ARG A 280 -19.25 -8.95 -14.00
N ARG A 281 -19.97 -7.85 -13.82
CA ARG A 281 -21.44 -7.83 -13.90
C ARG A 281 -21.91 -8.20 -15.31
N GLU A 282 -21.33 -7.61 -16.35
CA GLU A 282 -21.64 -7.91 -17.76
C GLU A 282 -21.39 -9.39 -18.10
N LEU A 283 -20.33 -9.99 -17.54
CA LEU A 283 -20.00 -11.39 -17.75
C LEU A 283 -20.83 -12.37 -16.90
N GLY A 284 -21.87 -11.90 -16.21
CA GLY A 284 -22.71 -12.75 -15.36
C GLY A 284 -21.98 -13.34 -14.14
N PHE A 285 -20.88 -12.74 -13.72
CA PHE A 285 -20.07 -13.27 -12.60
C PHE A 285 -20.79 -13.23 -11.25
N LEU A 286 -21.94 -12.50 -11.20
CA LEU A 286 -22.76 -12.31 -10.02
C LEU A 286 -24.12 -13.02 -10.11
N ASP A 287 -24.25 -14.02 -10.98
CA ASP A 287 -25.46 -14.84 -11.03
C ASP A 287 -25.50 -15.77 -9.81
N GLU A 288 -26.72 -16.04 -9.34
CA GLU A 288 -26.92 -17.09 -8.33
C GLU A 288 -26.58 -18.47 -8.96
N PRO A 289 -25.84 -19.38 -8.31
CA PRO A 289 -25.43 -19.38 -6.89
C PRO A 289 -24.11 -18.64 -6.59
N LYS A 290 -23.40 -18.10 -7.58
CA LYS A 290 -22.08 -17.46 -7.41
C LYS A 290 -22.14 -16.27 -6.46
N ARG A 291 -23.23 -15.49 -6.52
CA ARG A 291 -23.47 -14.36 -5.62
C ARG A 291 -23.51 -14.80 -4.15
N SER A 292 -24.17 -15.91 -3.88
CA SER A 292 -24.25 -16.48 -2.52
C SER A 292 -22.87 -16.88 -1.99
N ILE A 293 -22.05 -17.52 -2.85
CA ILE A 293 -20.68 -17.93 -2.51
C ILE A 293 -19.82 -16.69 -2.22
N VAL A 294 -19.85 -15.69 -3.10
CA VAL A 294 -19.08 -14.45 -2.94
C VAL A 294 -19.49 -13.70 -1.67
N ARG A 295 -20.81 -13.62 -1.41
CA ARG A 295 -21.34 -13.01 -0.18
C ARG A 295 -20.80 -13.72 1.07
N LYS A 296 -20.86 -15.05 1.09
CA LYS A 296 -20.33 -15.83 2.20
C LYS A 296 -18.83 -15.57 2.41
N GLN A 297 -18.04 -15.62 1.35
CA GLN A 297 -16.60 -15.36 1.43
C GLN A 297 -16.29 -13.94 1.93
N ALA A 298 -17.08 -12.94 1.53
CA ALA A 298 -16.90 -11.56 2.00
C ALA A 298 -17.18 -11.44 3.51
N TRP A 299 -18.23 -12.09 4.01
CA TRP A 299 -18.52 -12.11 5.45
C TRP A 299 -17.48 -12.92 6.24
N ASP A 300 -17.06 -14.09 5.74
CA ASP A 300 -15.99 -14.89 6.36
C ASP A 300 -14.69 -14.07 6.48
N LEU A 301 -14.37 -13.26 5.46
CA LEU A 301 -13.21 -12.37 5.50
C LEU A 301 -13.36 -11.25 6.55
N LEU A 302 -14.55 -10.66 6.63
CA LEU A 302 -14.85 -9.62 7.62
C LEU A 302 -14.73 -10.18 9.05
N ASP A 303 -15.25 -11.38 9.30
CA ASP A 303 -15.14 -12.07 10.59
C ASP A 303 -13.68 -12.42 10.94
N GLN A 304 -12.89 -12.86 9.96
CA GLN A 304 -11.46 -13.07 10.16
C GLN A 304 -10.74 -11.78 10.57
N ARG A 305 -11.06 -10.66 9.93
CA ARG A 305 -10.49 -9.35 10.27
C ARG A 305 -10.95 -8.89 11.67
N ARG A 306 -12.24 -9.02 11.98
CA ARG A 306 -12.81 -8.70 13.30
C ARG A 306 -12.08 -9.45 14.41
N ASN A 307 -11.81 -10.74 14.22
CA ASN A 307 -11.20 -11.61 15.20
C ASN A 307 -9.67 -11.61 15.17
N SER A 308 -9.05 -10.76 14.34
CA SER A 308 -7.60 -10.74 14.11
C SER A 308 -7.04 -12.12 13.74
N ALA A 309 -7.87 -12.97 13.12
CA ALA A 309 -7.53 -14.33 12.73
C ALA A 309 -6.87 -14.33 11.35
N GLY A 310 -5.67 -14.85 11.28
CA GLY A 310 -4.92 -15.00 10.03
C GLY A 310 -3.54 -14.36 10.06
N ASN A 311 -2.70 -14.76 9.12
CA ASN A 311 -1.31 -14.30 8.97
C ASN A 311 -1.19 -13.15 7.95
N ALA A 312 -2.25 -12.42 7.66
CA ALA A 312 -2.21 -11.32 6.72
C ALA A 312 -1.44 -10.14 7.31
N TRP A 313 -0.54 -9.59 6.51
CA TRP A 313 0.32 -8.48 6.91
C TRP A 313 -0.47 -7.25 7.37
N ASP A 314 -1.63 -7.04 6.77
CA ASP A 314 -2.53 -5.92 7.04
C ASP A 314 -3.22 -6.03 8.42
N TRP A 315 -3.24 -7.21 9.04
CA TRP A 315 -3.92 -7.45 10.33
C TRP A 315 -3.00 -7.37 11.53
N GLN A 316 -1.71 -7.24 11.32
CA GLN A 316 -0.74 -7.05 12.40
C GLN A 316 -1.00 -5.77 13.24
N TYR A 317 -1.84 -4.85 12.72
CA TYR A 317 -2.21 -3.62 13.40
C TYR A 317 -3.40 -3.78 14.36
N GLN A 318 -4.20 -4.79 14.16
CA GLN A 318 -5.33 -5.05 15.03
C GLN A 318 -4.86 -5.95 16.17
N LYS A 319 -4.87 -5.43 17.39
CA LYS A 319 -4.77 -6.28 18.58
C LYS A 319 -6.10 -6.99 18.72
N ALA A 320 -6.06 -8.24 19.22
CA ALA A 320 -7.27 -8.93 19.61
C ALA A 320 -8.01 -8.05 20.64
N THR A 321 -9.08 -7.41 20.21
CA THR A 321 -9.96 -6.62 21.06
C THR A 321 -11.16 -7.49 21.41
N ARG A 322 -11.64 -7.38 22.63
CA ARG A 322 -12.87 -8.11 23.02
C ARG A 322 -14.06 -7.52 22.25
N SER A 323 -15.08 -8.32 22.05
CA SER A 323 -16.37 -7.86 21.55
C SER A 323 -17.13 -7.17 22.68
N HIS A 324 -17.81 -6.07 22.35
CA HIS A 324 -18.64 -5.29 23.26
C HIS A 324 -20.10 -5.40 22.84
N SER A 325 -20.99 -5.58 23.81
CA SER A 325 -22.43 -5.53 23.56
C SER A 325 -22.90 -4.08 23.34
N GLU A 326 -24.04 -3.92 22.68
CA GLU A 326 -24.68 -2.61 22.53
C GLU A 326 -24.93 -1.91 23.86
N ASP A 327 -25.44 -2.65 24.87
CA ASP A 327 -25.66 -2.12 26.20
C ASP A 327 -24.38 -1.63 26.90
N GLU A 328 -23.25 -2.29 26.65
CA GLU A 328 -21.97 -1.85 27.17
C GLU A 328 -21.49 -0.56 26.47
N LEU A 329 -21.63 -0.48 25.14
CA LEU A 329 -21.28 0.72 24.37
C LEU A 329 -22.16 1.91 24.74
N GLN A 330 -23.45 1.68 24.96
CA GLN A 330 -24.37 2.72 25.42
C GLN A 330 -23.98 3.23 26.82
N ARG A 331 -23.72 2.34 27.77
CA ARG A 331 -23.33 2.74 29.13
C ARG A 331 -22.02 3.49 29.21
N ARG A 332 -21.03 3.10 28.40
CA ARG A 332 -19.67 3.69 28.44
C ARG A 332 -19.55 4.99 27.65
N PHE A 333 -20.26 5.12 26.54
CA PHE A 333 -20.02 6.17 25.56
C PHE A 333 -21.29 6.83 25.02
N ALA A 334 -22.46 6.52 25.57
CA ALA A 334 -23.76 6.95 25.07
C ALA A 334 -23.98 6.60 23.57
N ILE A 335 -23.39 5.50 23.10
CA ILE A 335 -23.50 5.03 21.72
C ILE A 335 -24.74 4.15 21.60
N GLU A 336 -25.76 4.62 20.89
CA GLU A 336 -27.00 3.90 20.61
C GLU A 336 -27.10 3.58 19.11
N ARG A 337 -27.72 2.45 18.78
CA ARG A 337 -27.95 2.03 17.40
C ARG A 337 -28.68 3.12 16.59
N GLY A 338 -28.12 3.47 15.43
CA GLY A 338 -28.71 4.44 14.52
C GLY A 338 -28.64 5.89 15.00
N ARG A 339 -28.00 6.17 16.13
CA ARG A 339 -27.98 7.49 16.77
C ARG A 339 -26.59 8.09 16.94
N PHE A 340 -25.62 7.69 16.13
CA PHE A 340 -24.29 8.31 16.12
C PHE A 340 -23.67 8.26 14.72
N VAL A 341 -22.75 9.18 14.47
CA VAL A 341 -21.90 9.21 13.26
C VAL A 341 -20.59 8.53 13.59
N LEU A 342 -20.14 7.60 12.74
CA LEU A 342 -18.85 6.95 12.88
C LEU A 342 -17.84 7.58 11.90
N ILE A 343 -16.74 8.12 12.41
CA ILE A 343 -15.64 8.65 11.59
C ILE A 343 -14.44 7.71 11.72
N CYS A 344 -13.99 7.16 10.57
CA CYS A 344 -12.82 6.27 10.51
C CYS A 344 -11.76 6.88 9.57
N PRO A 345 -10.91 7.79 10.08
CA PRO A 345 -9.83 8.37 9.29
C PRO A 345 -8.70 7.36 9.06
N ASN A 346 -7.85 7.67 8.08
CA ASN A 346 -6.56 7.00 7.91
C ASN A 346 -5.57 7.46 8.99
N VAL A 347 -4.37 6.85 9.00
CA VAL A 347 -3.21 7.53 9.60
C VAL A 347 -2.87 8.76 8.74
N PRO A 348 -2.59 9.94 9.33
CA PRO A 348 -2.47 11.19 8.58
C PRO A 348 -1.51 11.12 7.39
N PHE A 349 -0.38 10.46 7.53
CA PHE A 349 0.64 10.39 6.48
C PHE A 349 0.33 9.43 5.32
N ASP A 350 -0.65 8.53 5.47
CA ASP A 350 -0.87 7.43 4.50
C ASP A 350 -1.64 7.88 3.25
N ALA A 351 -2.30 9.03 3.32
CA ALA A 351 -3.12 9.57 2.24
C ALA A 351 -2.47 10.77 1.52
N GLY A 352 -1.17 10.98 1.68
CA GLY A 352 -0.45 12.15 1.15
C GLY A 352 -0.16 12.14 -0.36
N TYR A 353 -0.61 11.12 -1.10
CA TYR A 353 -0.41 11.06 -2.54
C TYR A 353 -1.51 11.79 -3.30
N GLU A 354 -1.14 12.59 -4.31
CA GLU A 354 -2.05 13.42 -5.10
C GLU A 354 -3.27 12.66 -5.66
N GLY A 355 -3.08 11.42 -6.10
CA GLY A 355 -4.18 10.60 -6.63
C GLY A 355 -5.23 10.18 -5.59
N TRP A 356 -4.91 10.25 -4.30
CA TRP A 356 -5.83 9.94 -3.19
C TRP A 356 -6.55 11.17 -2.66
N LEU A 357 -5.94 12.33 -2.78
CA LEU A 357 -6.59 13.58 -2.43
C LEU A 357 -7.76 13.78 -3.41
N GLY A 358 -8.90 14.14 -2.89
CA GLY A 358 -10.11 14.35 -3.66
C GLY A 358 -10.68 15.72 -3.40
N LEU A 359 -11.76 15.75 -2.64
CA LEU A 359 -12.44 16.99 -2.26
C LEU A 359 -11.62 17.86 -1.30
N PHE A 360 -10.72 17.24 -0.56
CA PHE A 360 -9.87 17.89 0.45
C PHE A 360 -8.40 17.69 0.13
N THR A 361 -7.59 18.68 0.46
CA THR A 361 -6.15 18.69 0.21
C THR A 361 -5.33 17.92 1.26
N SER A 362 -5.97 17.53 2.37
CA SER A 362 -5.35 16.79 3.47
C SER A 362 -6.38 15.99 4.26
N MET A 363 -5.97 14.92 4.91
CA MET A 363 -6.80 14.17 5.85
C MET A 363 -7.09 15.00 7.10
N ARG A 364 -6.11 15.76 7.60
CA ARG A 364 -6.27 16.69 8.72
C ARG A 364 -7.35 17.72 8.43
N GLY A 365 -7.28 18.41 7.29
CA GLY A 365 -8.27 19.41 6.90
C GLY A 365 -9.67 18.81 6.77
N TRP A 366 -9.77 17.66 6.12
CA TRP A 366 -11.04 16.95 6.03
C TRP A 366 -11.63 16.59 7.39
N LEU A 367 -10.82 16.07 8.32
CA LEU A 367 -11.29 15.67 9.64
C LEU A 367 -11.83 16.88 10.42
N VAL A 368 -11.06 17.97 10.47
CA VAL A 368 -11.44 19.19 11.17
C VAL A 368 -12.74 19.76 10.62
N GLU A 369 -12.81 20.01 9.32
CA GLU A 369 -14.00 20.60 8.68
C GLU A 369 -15.24 19.69 8.78
N THR A 370 -15.06 18.35 8.70
CA THR A 370 -16.16 17.40 8.86
C THR A 370 -16.72 17.43 10.28
N VAL A 371 -15.84 17.46 11.30
CA VAL A 371 -16.26 17.52 12.71
C VAL A 371 -16.91 18.87 13.03
N GLU A 372 -16.31 19.98 12.59
CA GLU A 372 -16.90 21.33 12.74
C GLU A 372 -18.32 21.39 12.16
N HIS A 373 -18.48 20.91 10.92
CA HIS A 373 -19.78 20.91 10.27
C HIS A 373 -20.80 20.05 11.04
N LEU A 374 -20.42 18.86 11.48
CA LEU A 374 -21.32 17.99 12.24
C LEU A 374 -21.68 18.60 13.60
N LEU A 375 -20.75 19.23 14.30
CA LEU A 375 -21.03 19.90 15.59
C LEU A 375 -21.94 21.11 15.43
N ALA A 376 -21.85 21.81 14.31
CA ALA A 376 -22.66 23.01 14.03
C ALA A 376 -24.07 22.74 13.54
N HIS A 377 -24.32 21.61 12.85
CA HIS A 377 -25.53 21.42 12.05
C HIS A 377 -26.39 20.20 12.45
N GLN A 378 -26.00 19.44 13.49
CA GLN A 378 -26.76 18.29 13.96
C GLN A 378 -26.40 17.95 15.41
N ASP A 379 -27.24 17.13 16.11
CA ASP A 379 -27.10 16.83 17.54
C ASP A 379 -26.62 15.40 17.85
N LEU A 380 -26.37 14.58 16.84
CA LEU A 380 -25.92 13.20 17.04
C LEU A 380 -24.51 13.17 17.68
N PRO A 381 -24.22 12.21 18.56
CA PRO A 381 -22.87 11.90 18.96
C PRO A 381 -21.98 11.58 17.76
N ILE A 382 -20.73 12.01 17.82
CA ILE A 382 -19.71 11.79 16.81
C ILE A 382 -18.65 10.88 17.43
N VAL A 383 -18.53 9.68 16.90
CA VAL A 383 -17.53 8.69 17.37
C VAL A 383 -16.40 8.65 16.35
N ILE A 384 -15.21 9.07 16.74
CA ILE A 384 -14.01 9.01 15.91
C ILE A 384 -13.15 7.84 16.36
N ARG A 385 -12.87 6.91 15.47
CA ARG A 385 -12.01 5.76 15.73
C ARG A 385 -10.63 5.97 15.14
N ALA A 386 -9.65 6.28 15.98
CA ALA A 386 -8.26 6.40 15.54
C ALA A 386 -7.74 5.07 15.00
N HIS A 387 -6.87 5.14 13.98
CA HIS A 387 -6.28 3.95 13.40
C HIS A 387 -5.37 3.24 14.41
N PRO A 388 -5.44 1.91 14.57
CA PRO A 388 -4.62 1.17 15.55
C PRO A 388 -3.11 1.38 15.39
N ALA A 389 -2.62 1.67 14.19
CA ALA A 389 -1.22 1.97 13.94
C ALA A 389 -0.74 3.28 14.59
N GLU A 390 -1.64 4.16 15.00
CA GLU A 390 -1.29 5.43 15.64
C GLU A 390 -0.52 5.24 16.96
N THR A 391 -0.71 4.11 17.64
CA THR A 391 -0.03 3.79 18.90
C THR A 391 1.32 3.12 18.74
N ARG A 392 1.72 2.77 17.50
CA ARG A 392 3.01 2.14 17.25
C ARG A 392 4.15 3.15 17.35
N PRO A 393 5.25 2.81 18.07
CA PRO A 393 6.42 3.65 18.10
C PRO A 393 6.94 3.97 16.68
N GLY A 394 7.09 5.26 16.38
CA GLY A 394 7.60 5.74 15.08
C GLY A 394 6.61 5.65 13.91
N PHE A 395 5.37 5.22 14.14
CA PHE A 395 4.38 5.05 13.06
C PHE A 395 3.40 6.23 12.94
N GLY A 396 3.05 6.90 14.01
CA GLY A 396 2.16 8.06 14.01
C GLY A 396 2.76 9.14 14.90
N ARG A 397 3.38 10.14 14.32
CA ARG A 397 3.84 11.32 15.05
C ARG A 397 2.69 12.28 15.32
N GLU A 398 1.73 12.33 14.42
CA GLU A 398 0.54 13.15 14.47
C GLU A 398 -0.63 12.30 14.99
N LYS A 399 -1.19 12.69 16.13
CA LYS A 399 -2.29 11.98 16.79
C LYS A 399 -3.61 12.64 16.48
N LEU A 400 -4.67 11.86 16.26
CA LEU A 400 -6.01 12.41 16.01
C LEU A 400 -6.49 13.33 17.13
N ALA A 401 -6.28 12.93 18.38
CA ALA A 401 -6.65 13.75 19.53
C ALA A 401 -5.93 15.10 19.52
N THR A 402 -4.66 15.13 19.11
CA THR A 402 -3.89 16.38 18.97
C THR A 402 -4.44 17.24 17.83
N ILE A 403 -4.76 16.64 16.68
CA ILE A 403 -5.35 17.37 15.54
C ILE A 403 -6.64 18.10 15.95
N LEU A 404 -7.52 17.42 16.69
CA LEU A 404 -8.79 17.97 17.14
C LEU A 404 -8.58 19.05 18.21
N ALA A 405 -7.65 18.84 19.14
CA ALA A 405 -7.31 19.81 20.19
C ALA A 405 -6.71 21.09 19.60
N ASP A 406 -5.78 20.97 18.65
CA ASP A 406 -5.17 22.11 17.94
C ASP A 406 -6.20 22.93 17.17
N ALA A 407 -7.27 22.29 16.69
CA ALA A 407 -8.40 22.95 16.02
C ALA A 407 -9.44 23.52 17.02
N GLY A 408 -9.24 23.36 18.33
CA GLY A 408 -10.18 23.81 19.35
C GLY A 408 -11.49 23.03 19.38
N LEU A 409 -11.52 21.83 18.81
CA LEU A 409 -12.71 21.00 18.72
C LEU A 409 -12.90 20.17 20.01
N ALA A 410 -13.76 20.66 20.89
CA ALA A 410 -14.18 19.96 22.10
C ALA A 410 -15.70 20.02 22.24
N SER A 411 -16.32 18.88 22.57
CA SER A 411 -17.77 18.78 22.78
C SER A 411 -18.09 17.49 23.53
N ASP A 412 -19.11 17.52 24.37
CA ASP A 412 -19.63 16.30 25.04
C ASP A 412 -20.21 15.28 24.06
N ARG A 413 -20.50 15.71 22.82
CA ARG A 413 -20.95 14.86 21.70
C ARG A 413 -19.79 14.22 20.96
N LEU A 414 -18.53 14.58 21.24
CA LEU A 414 -17.35 14.11 20.52
C LEU A 414 -16.63 13.03 21.32
N VAL A 415 -16.77 11.79 20.89
CA VAL A 415 -16.11 10.63 21.50
C VAL A 415 -14.92 10.21 20.62
N VAL A 416 -13.70 10.41 21.11
CA VAL A 416 -12.48 9.99 20.43
C VAL A 416 -11.97 8.68 21.03
N LEU A 417 -12.01 7.61 20.24
CA LEU A 417 -11.49 6.30 20.60
C LEU A 417 -10.04 6.18 20.11
N PRO A 418 -9.04 6.16 21.00
CA PRO A 418 -7.63 6.12 20.60
C PRO A 418 -7.28 4.79 19.91
N GLY A 419 -6.12 4.74 19.24
CA GLY A 419 -5.67 3.58 18.48
C GLY A 419 -5.54 2.29 19.30
N ASP A 420 -5.30 2.40 20.62
CA ASP A 420 -5.21 1.28 21.58
C ASP A 420 -6.50 1.05 22.38
N SER A 421 -7.59 1.72 22.02
CA SER A 421 -8.90 1.44 22.63
C SER A 421 -9.24 -0.05 22.58
N ASP A 422 -9.82 -0.54 23.66
CA ASP A 422 -10.33 -1.92 23.77
C ASP A 422 -11.57 -2.15 22.89
N ILE A 423 -12.19 -1.08 22.38
CA ILE A 423 -13.36 -1.14 21.50
C ILE A 423 -12.97 -1.64 20.12
N ASN A 424 -13.61 -2.73 19.70
CA ASN A 424 -13.47 -3.24 18.35
C ASN A 424 -14.28 -2.38 17.39
N THR A 425 -13.63 -1.86 16.35
CA THR A 425 -14.29 -1.04 15.33
C THR A 425 -15.45 -1.77 14.65
N TYR A 426 -15.35 -3.09 14.50
CA TYR A 426 -16.40 -3.93 13.91
C TYR A 426 -17.66 -4.03 14.76
N ASP A 427 -17.59 -3.73 16.06
CA ASP A 427 -18.78 -3.65 16.92
C ASP A 427 -19.56 -2.34 16.69
N LEU A 428 -18.88 -1.29 16.23
CA LEU A 428 -19.50 0.01 15.95
C LEU A 428 -20.14 0.07 14.56
N MET A 429 -19.59 -0.65 13.57
CA MET A 429 -20.01 -0.59 12.17
C MET A 429 -21.52 -0.86 11.96
N PRO A 430 -22.10 -1.94 12.51
CA PRO A 430 -23.52 -2.23 12.34
C PRO A 430 -24.43 -1.27 13.11
N LEU A 431 -23.89 -0.52 14.06
CA LEU A 431 -24.65 0.34 14.98
C LEU A 431 -24.72 1.79 14.49
N CYS A 432 -23.75 2.27 13.72
CA CYS A 432 -23.75 3.67 13.28
C CYS A 432 -24.94 4.01 12.42
N ARG A 433 -25.34 5.28 12.43
CA ARG A 433 -26.31 5.84 11.49
C ARG A 433 -25.76 5.92 10.08
N PHE A 434 -24.58 6.47 9.97
CA PHE A 434 -23.75 6.50 8.76
C PHE A 434 -22.29 6.67 9.16
N ALA A 435 -21.37 6.51 8.20
CA ALA A 435 -19.97 6.73 8.46
C ALA A 435 -19.35 7.73 7.48
N ALA A 436 -18.35 8.48 7.98
CA ALA A 436 -17.45 9.27 7.18
C ALA A 436 -16.05 8.66 7.22
N VAL A 437 -15.44 8.50 6.04
CA VAL A 437 -14.07 7.99 5.88
C VAL A 437 -13.26 8.94 5.01
N PHE A 438 -11.94 8.98 5.17
CA PHE A 438 -11.11 9.70 4.21
C PHE A 438 -10.80 8.79 3.01
N ALA A 439 -9.75 7.96 3.11
CA ALA A 439 -9.38 6.98 2.07
C ALA A 439 -9.33 5.55 2.61
N SER A 440 -10.08 5.26 3.67
CA SER A 440 -10.01 4.01 4.42
C SER A 440 -10.77 2.87 3.75
N THR A 441 -10.18 1.66 3.73
CA THR A 441 -10.87 0.43 3.35
C THR A 441 -12.06 0.09 4.27
N THR A 442 -12.09 0.63 5.48
CA THR A 442 -13.18 0.48 6.46
C THR A 442 -14.54 0.90 5.89
N GLY A 443 -14.55 1.85 4.92
CA GLY A 443 -15.79 2.24 4.26
C GLY A 443 -16.50 1.11 3.53
N VAL A 444 -15.78 0.21 2.87
CA VAL A 444 -16.37 -1.00 2.25
C VAL A 444 -16.96 -1.91 3.32
N GLU A 445 -16.23 -2.10 4.42
CA GLU A 445 -16.63 -2.96 5.53
C GLU A 445 -17.91 -2.44 6.21
N ILE A 446 -18.02 -1.14 6.40
CA ILE A 446 -19.24 -0.49 6.93
C ILE A 446 -20.41 -0.62 5.95
N ALA A 447 -20.17 -0.41 4.66
CA ALA A 447 -21.20 -0.57 3.63
C ALA A 447 -21.75 -2.00 3.54
N MET A 448 -20.95 -3.03 3.89
CA MET A 448 -21.43 -4.41 3.97
C MET A 448 -22.52 -4.59 5.05
N HIS A 449 -22.55 -3.75 6.08
CA HIS A 449 -23.61 -3.70 7.07
C HIS A 449 -24.84 -2.87 6.64
N GLY A 450 -24.92 -2.46 5.37
CA GLY A 450 -26.02 -1.65 4.84
C GLY A 450 -25.98 -0.18 5.28
N LYS A 451 -24.91 0.28 5.93
CA LYS A 451 -24.82 1.66 6.41
C LYS A 451 -24.27 2.60 5.34
N PRO A 452 -24.87 3.80 5.17
CA PRO A 452 -24.35 4.79 4.25
C PRO A 452 -22.90 5.20 4.61
N VAL A 453 -22.08 5.38 3.58
CA VAL A 453 -20.69 5.80 3.73
C VAL A 453 -20.41 7.01 2.86
N ILE A 454 -19.89 8.07 3.45
CA ILE A 454 -19.42 9.26 2.73
C ILE A 454 -17.89 9.32 2.78
N ALA A 455 -17.25 9.60 1.65
CA ALA A 455 -15.79 9.64 1.55
C ALA A 455 -15.30 11.05 1.26
N GLY A 456 -14.28 11.50 2.00
CA GLY A 456 -13.63 12.80 1.81
C GLY A 456 -12.51 12.78 0.78
N ALA A 457 -12.03 11.60 0.40
CA ALA A 457 -10.95 11.40 -0.56
C ALA A 457 -11.41 10.55 -1.76
N ASN A 458 -10.56 10.46 -2.76
CA ASN A 458 -10.79 9.63 -3.94
C ASN A 458 -10.53 8.15 -3.60
N VAL A 459 -11.49 7.51 -2.92
CA VAL A 459 -11.37 6.09 -2.55
C VAL A 459 -11.56 5.18 -3.76
N TYR A 460 -10.82 4.10 -3.81
CA TYR A 460 -10.82 3.16 -4.93
C TYR A 460 -12.17 2.49 -5.23
N TYR A 461 -13.08 2.48 -4.27
CA TYR A 461 -14.43 1.92 -4.40
C TYR A 461 -15.53 2.97 -4.59
N ALA A 462 -15.22 4.26 -4.63
CA ALA A 462 -16.23 5.32 -4.76
C ALA A 462 -17.09 5.15 -6.01
N ARG A 463 -16.46 4.82 -7.14
CA ARG A 463 -17.14 4.62 -8.42
C ARG A 463 -17.95 3.32 -8.49
N CYS A 464 -17.76 2.41 -7.52
CA CYS A 464 -18.54 1.17 -7.41
C CYS A 464 -19.93 1.39 -6.79
N ARG A 465 -20.33 2.63 -6.52
CA ARG A 465 -21.58 3.01 -5.83
C ARG A 465 -21.67 2.43 -4.40
N ILE A 466 -20.53 2.34 -3.73
CA ILE A 466 -20.45 1.91 -2.34
C ILE A 466 -20.53 3.12 -1.41
N THR A 467 -20.03 4.27 -1.87
CA THR A 467 -20.12 5.54 -1.15
C THR A 467 -21.20 6.43 -1.72
N GLU A 468 -21.65 7.37 -0.90
CA GLU A 468 -22.51 8.46 -1.33
C GLU A 468 -21.82 9.35 -2.37
N PRO A 469 -22.51 9.74 -3.45
CA PRO A 469 -21.92 10.58 -4.48
C PRO A 469 -21.70 12.01 -3.97
N THR A 470 -20.45 12.47 -4.02
CA THR A 470 -20.04 13.81 -3.59
C THR A 470 -19.08 14.40 -4.63
N PRO A 471 -19.60 15.03 -5.70
CA PRO A 471 -18.76 15.55 -6.78
C PRO A 471 -17.89 16.74 -6.37
N ASP A 472 -18.27 17.47 -5.34
CA ASP A 472 -17.55 18.64 -4.79
C ASP A 472 -17.76 18.75 -3.28
N ARG A 473 -17.10 19.73 -2.66
CA ARG A 473 -17.16 19.96 -1.21
C ARG A 473 -18.54 20.39 -0.71
N ASP A 474 -19.25 21.20 -1.49
CA ASP A 474 -20.60 21.65 -1.10
C ASP A 474 -21.57 20.47 -1.10
N ALA A 475 -21.50 19.62 -2.11
CA ALA A 475 -22.27 18.37 -2.17
C ALA A 475 -21.89 17.44 -1.01
N TYR A 476 -20.61 17.37 -0.62
CA TYR A 476 -20.18 16.58 0.52
C TYR A 476 -20.85 17.05 1.82
N PHE A 477 -20.79 18.32 2.16
CA PHE A 477 -21.38 18.86 3.39
C PHE A 477 -22.92 18.81 3.37
N LYS A 478 -23.53 19.10 2.23
CA LYS A 478 -24.99 18.94 2.05
C LYS A 478 -25.42 17.49 2.28
N ARG A 479 -24.67 16.51 1.74
CA ARG A 479 -24.99 15.10 1.92
C ARG A 479 -24.74 14.66 3.36
N LEU A 480 -23.67 15.12 3.99
CA LEU A 480 -23.36 14.88 5.40
C LEU A 480 -24.54 15.30 6.31
N SER A 481 -25.08 16.51 6.11
CA SER A 481 -26.25 17.01 6.83
C SER A 481 -27.50 16.15 6.55
N ALA A 482 -27.75 15.79 5.29
CA ALA A 482 -28.90 14.99 4.93
C ALA A 482 -28.85 13.58 5.57
N LEU A 483 -27.68 12.96 5.67
CA LEU A 483 -27.51 11.68 6.35
C LEU A 483 -27.70 11.79 7.87
N ALA A 484 -27.34 12.92 8.45
CA ALA A 484 -27.51 13.17 9.89
C ALA A 484 -28.97 13.39 10.27
N THR A 485 -29.76 14.12 9.44
CA THR A 485 -31.13 14.54 9.77
C THR A 485 -32.22 13.68 9.11
N GLY A 486 -31.91 12.94 8.04
CA GLY A 486 -32.86 12.09 7.32
C GLY A 486 -33.36 10.88 8.14
N PRO A 487 -34.21 10.01 7.60
CA PRO A 487 -34.61 8.78 8.26
C PRO A 487 -33.39 7.85 8.47
N ALA A 488 -33.37 7.14 9.61
CA ALA A 488 -32.34 6.12 9.81
C ALA A 488 -32.54 4.99 8.79
N ILE A 489 -31.44 4.49 8.25
CA ILE A 489 -31.43 3.29 7.41
C ILE A 489 -31.11 2.11 8.31
N ASP A 490 -32.07 1.24 8.52
CA ASP A 490 -31.96 0.03 9.36
C ASP A 490 -31.08 -1.05 8.68
#